data_61444020726265ae00f97ed91a7247b5
#
_entry.id   61444020726265ae00f97ed91a7247b5
#
_cell.length_a   1.000
_cell.length_b   1.000
_cell.length_c   1.000
_cell.angle_alpha   90.00
_cell.angle_beta   90.00
_cell.angle_gamma   90.00
#
_symmetry.space_group_name_H-M   'P 1'
#
loop_
_entity.id
_entity.type
_entity.pdbx_description
1 polymer ?
#
loop_
_entity_poly.entity_id
_entity_poly.type
_entity_poly.pdbx_seq_one_letter_code
_entity_poly.pdbx_strand_id
1 'polypeptide(L)'
;MALQIGKRVTTTRPKLIVAIGTIAAQAFLKNDQIPIIFSSVTDPVSAGLIKDLKETATNFTGVSNMINIEPQLKLIVDILPHAKKIGVIYNSTEANSMEILRRVKKAAGNFNLEILEAVILSSNDMIIATQSLINKRIDAIFISNDNAVLSSIQGITKIASSFMVPVFCSDVDTIKNGVLAAFGPDQYKIGVQTGKIIEKVLLGKKTTYEIPVEFPEKIELKINMKVAKDLKIKIDKNILSIASEVIE
;
A
#
# COMPACT_ATOMS: atom_id res chain seq x y z
N MET A 1 14.91 14.41 6.55
CA MET A 1 13.96 14.57 7.68
C MET A 1 13.81 13.28 8.50
N ALA A 2 13.37 12.15 7.96
CA ALA A 2 13.15 10.89 8.73
C ALA A 2 14.36 10.44 9.56
N LEU A 3 15.57 10.42 8.98
CA LEU A 3 16.81 10.06 9.70
C LEU A 3 17.12 10.96 10.89
N GLN A 4 16.82 12.27 10.81
CA GLN A 4 17.03 13.21 11.92
C GLN A 4 16.04 12.94 13.05
N ILE A 5 14.78 12.64 12.71
CA ILE A 5 13.77 12.23 13.69
C ILE A 5 14.19 10.92 14.36
N GLY A 6 14.64 9.93 13.57
CA GLY A 6 15.13 8.65 14.09
C GLY A 6 16.26 8.84 15.11
N LYS A 7 17.27 9.64 14.79
CA LYS A 7 18.35 9.96 15.73
C LYS A 7 17.82 10.58 17.04
N ARG A 8 16.93 11.57 16.94
CA ARG A 8 16.33 12.21 18.12
C ARG A 8 15.56 11.24 18.99
N VAL A 9 14.75 10.36 18.39
CA VAL A 9 14.00 9.34 19.12
C VAL A 9 14.96 8.37 19.82
N THR A 10 16.00 7.90 19.14
CA THR A 10 17.00 6.99 19.73
C THR A 10 17.70 7.59 20.95
N THR A 11 17.97 8.91 20.96
CA THR A 11 18.63 9.58 22.12
C THR A 11 17.77 9.57 23.37
N THR A 12 16.45 9.41 23.27
CA THR A 12 15.56 9.29 24.45
C THR A 12 15.63 7.91 25.12
N ARG A 13 16.33 6.95 24.52
CA ARG A 13 16.48 5.57 25.00
C ARG A 13 15.15 4.90 25.39
N PRO A 14 14.16 4.87 24.49
CA PRO A 14 12.88 4.23 24.78
C PRO A 14 13.07 2.72 24.95
N LYS A 15 12.16 2.05 25.66
CA LYS A 15 12.16 0.60 25.82
C LYS A 15 11.98 -0.15 24.51
N LEU A 16 11.19 0.41 23.59
CA LEU A 16 11.03 -0.02 22.21
C LEU A 16 10.57 1.16 21.33
N ILE A 17 10.67 0.99 20.02
CA ILE A 17 10.22 1.97 19.02
C ILE A 17 9.14 1.29 18.17
N VAL A 18 8.03 2.00 17.93
CA VAL A 18 7.02 1.62 16.93
C VAL A 18 7.21 2.50 15.71
N ALA A 19 7.49 1.88 14.56
CA ALA A 19 7.72 2.57 13.30
C ALA A 19 6.60 2.22 12.30
N ILE A 20 5.76 3.21 11.95
CA ILE A 20 4.64 3.01 11.04
C ILE A 20 5.05 3.40 9.62
N GLY A 21 5.03 2.42 8.72
CA GLY A 21 5.43 2.58 7.31
C GLY A 21 6.94 2.42 7.07
N THR A 22 7.30 2.13 5.81
CA THR A 22 8.66 1.78 5.40
C THR A 22 9.68 2.86 5.70
N ILE A 23 9.39 4.11 5.35
CA ILE A 23 10.31 5.26 5.54
C ILE A 23 10.60 5.48 7.03
N ALA A 24 9.58 5.34 7.88
CA ALA A 24 9.75 5.49 9.33
C ALA A 24 10.62 4.38 9.90
N ALA A 25 10.43 3.12 9.47
CA ALA A 25 11.24 1.99 9.92
C ALA A 25 12.69 2.12 9.46
N GLN A 26 12.92 2.54 8.22
CA GLN A 26 14.27 2.77 7.66
C GLN A 26 15.06 3.84 8.42
N ALA A 27 14.40 4.78 9.11
CA ALA A 27 15.06 5.79 9.91
C ALA A 27 15.90 5.20 11.07
N PHE A 28 15.65 3.93 11.42
CA PHE A 28 16.30 3.24 12.55
C PHE A 28 17.26 2.14 12.12
N LEU A 29 17.59 1.98 10.84
CA LEU A 29 18.48 0.93 10.33
C LEU A 29 19.88 0.89 11.00
N LYS A 30 20.34 2.01 11.52
CA LYS A 30 21.64 2.11 12.22
C LYS A 30 21.55 1.84 13.72
N ASN A 31 20.35 1.55 14.23
CA ASN A 31 20.13 1.23 15.64
C ASN A 31 20.00 -0.28 15.79
N ASP A 32 20.89 -0.89 16.55
CA ASP A 32 20.96 -2.34 16.79
C ASP A 32 20.58 -2.73 18.23
N GLN A 33 20.35 -1.74 19.12
CA GLN A 33 20.15 -2.01 20.55
C GLN A 33 18.69 -1.94 20.99
N ILE A 34 17.90 -0.99 20.42
CA ILE A 34 16.53 -0.78 20.84
C ILE A 34 15.62 -1.67 19.97
N PRO A 35 14.72 -2.47 20.57
CA PRO A 35 13.72 -3.23 19.81
C PRO A 35 12.84 -2.32 18.94
N ILE A 36 12.66 -2.67 17.68
CA ILE A 36 11.85 -1.91 16.73
C ILE A 36 10.72 -2.79 16.21
N ILE A 37 9.50 -2.35 16.48
CA ILE A 37 8.29 -3.00 15.96
C ILE A 37 7.77 -2.16 14.81
N PHE A 38 7.86 -2.66 13.59
CA PHE A 38 7.27 -1.98 12.45
C PHE A 38 5.80 -2.37 12.27
N SER A 39 5.02 -1.41 11.76
CA SER A 39 3.62 -1.58 11.37
C SER A 39 3.43 -1.11 9.94
N SER A 40 2.67 -1.83 9.13
CA SER A 40 2.36 -1.47 7.74
C SER A 40 3.61 -1.22 6.86
N VAL A 41 4.66 -2.02 7.05
CA VAL A 41 5.81 -2.04 6.13
C VAL A 41 5.52 -3.02 5.00
N THR A 42 5.60 -2.56 3.76
CA THR A 42 5.22 -3.36 2.59
C THR A 42 6.12 -4.57 2.41
N ASP A 43 7.43 -4.37 2.29
CA ASP A 43 8.40 -5.47 2.20
C ASP A 43 9.60 -5.17 3.09
N PRO A 44 9.66 -5.74 4.30
CA PRO A 44 10.73 -5.47 5.23
C PRO A 44 12.10 -6.01 4.77
N VAL A 45 12.12 -7.02 3.87
CA VAL A 45 13.37 -7.53 3.28
C VAL A 45 13.90 -6.55 2.25
N SER A 46 13.09 -6.15 1.28
CA SER A 46 13.47 -5.14 0.27
C SER A 46 13.81 -3.78 0.90
N ALA A 47 13.18 -3.45 2.02
CA ALA A 47 13.48 -2.23 2.79
C ALA A 47 14.80 -2.31 3.58
N GLY A 48 15.44 -3.49 3.62
CA GLY A 48 16.69 -3.72 4.33
C GLY A 48 16.57 -3.80 5.85
N LEU A 49 15.36 -3.99 6.38
CA LEU A 49 15.10 -4.06 7.84
C LEU A 49 15.49 -5.42 8.41
N ILE A 50 15.24 -6.48 7.65
CA ILE A 50 15.48 -7.88 8.02
C ILE A 50 16.04 -8.64 6.81
N LYS A 51 16.65 -9.79 7.07
CA LYS A 51 17.17 -10.65 6.01
C LYS A 51 16.17 -11.69 5.53
N ASP A 52 15.33 -12.18 6.44
CA ASP A 52 14.34 -13.22 6.17
C ASP A 52 13.06 -12.96 6.96
N LEU A 53 11.91 -13.37 6.40
CA LEU A 53 10.59 -13.14 7.00
C LEU A 53 10.30 -14.06 8.20
N LYS A 54 10.92 -15.24 8.23
CA LYS A 54 10.71 -16.24 9.29
C LYS A 54 11.67 -16.05 10.45
N GLU A 55 12.93 -15.74 10.10
CA GLU A 55 13.98 -15.49 11.08
C GLU A 55 14.48 -14.07 10.91
N THR A 56 13.92 -13.14 11.66
CA THR A 56 14.29 -11.72 11.53
C THR A 56 15.76 -11.50 11.82
N ALA A 57 16.34 -12.22 12.80
CA ALA A 57 17.75 -12.18 13.21
C ALA A 57 18.29 -10.76 13.45
N THR A 58 17.39 -9.83 13.74
CA THR A 58 17.65 -8.41 13.97
C THR A 58 16.78 -7.88 15.10
N ASN A 59 17.04 -6.66 15.54
CA ASN A 59 16.18 -5.97 16.50
C ASN A 59 14.85 -5.47 15.88
N PHE A 60 14.55 -5.82 14.61
CA PHE A 60 13.31 -5.50 13.94
C PHE A 60 12.38 -6.71 13.85
N THR A 61 11.10 -6.49 14.11
CA THR A 61 9.98 -7.37 13.75
C THR A 61 8.72 -6.53 13.58
N GLY A 62 7.61 -7.11 13.18
CA GLY A 62 6.36 -6.37 13.06
C GLY A 62 5.36 -6.99 12.11
N VAL A 63 4.43 -6.15 11.65
CA VAL A 63 3.37 -6.53 10.71
C VAL A 63 3.58 -5.83 9.38
N SER A 64 3.70 -6.64 8.31
CA SER A 64 3.69 -6.15 6.94
C SER A 64 2.27 -5.78 6.51
N ASN A 65 2.12 -4.86 5.56
CA ASN A 65 0.84 -4.63 4.87
C ASN A 65 0.85 -5.20 3.44
N MET A 66 1.82 -6.04 3.13
CA MET A 66 1.92 -6.66 1.81
C MET A 66 0.80 -7.67 1.60
N ILE A 67 0.16 -7.57 0.44
CA ILE A 67 -0.77 -8.56 -0.08
C ILE A 67 -0.36 -8.97 -1.50
N ASN A 68 -0.94 -10.07 -1.98
CA ASN A 68 -0.71 -10.48 -3.35
C ASN A 68 -1.32 -9.47 -4.34
N ILE A 69 -0.57 -9.09 -5.36
CA ILE A 69 -0.99 -8.16 -6.41
C ILE A 69 -1.97 -8.80 -7.40
N GLU A 70 -1.85 -10.10 -7.66
CA GLU A 70 -2.70 -10.78 -8.66
C GLU A 70 -4.20 -10.62 -8.41
N PRO A 71 -4.75 -10.81 -7.19
CA PRO A 71 -6.16 -10.57 -6.91
C PRO A 71 -6.58 -9.12 -7.17
N GLN A 72 -5.70 -8.16 -6.98
CA GLN A 72 -5.99 -6.74 -7.23
C GLN A 72 -6.10 -6.45 -8.73
N LEU A 73 -5.18 -6.97 -9.54
CA LEU A 73 -5.26 -6.85 -11.00
C LEU A 73 -6.43 -7.66 -11.56
N LYS A 74 -6.70 -8.84 -10.99
CA LYS A 74 -7.89 -9.63 -11.35
C LYS A 74 -9.17 -8.83 -11.12
N LEU A 75 -9.32 -8.15 -9.99
CA LEU A 75 -10.46 -7.28 -9.70
C LEU A 75 -10.66 -6.20 -10.77
N ILE A 76 -9.55 -5.59 -11.24
CA ILE A 76 -9.61 -4.59 -12.31
C ILE A 76 -10.19 -5.22 -13.59
N VAL A 77 -9.69 -6.38 -13.98
CA VAL A 77 -10.16 -7.08 -15.20
C VAL A 77 -11.61 -7.60 -15.03
N ASP A 78 -11.99 -8.06 -13.84
CA ASP A 78 -13.37 -8.50 -13.58
C ASP A 78 -14.37 -7.33 -13.67
N ILE A 79 -13.98 -6.12 -13.24
CA ILE A 79 -14.81 -4.90 -13.34
C ILE A 79 -14.74 -4.28 -14.75
N LEU A 80 -13.58 -4.35 -15.38
CA LEU A 80 -13.30 -3.76 -16.70
C LEU A 80 -12.75 -4.82 -17.65
N PRO A 81 -13.60 -5.70 -18.20
CA PRO A 81 -13.14 -6.85 -19.01
C PRO A 81 -12.39 -6.48 -20.30
N HIS A 82 -12.52 -5.24 -20.74
CA HIS A 82 -11.84 -4.73 -21.94
C HIS A 82 -10.57 -3.93 -21.63
N ALA A 83 -10.23 -3.76 -20.34
CA ALA A 83 -9.04 -3.03 -19.95
C ALA A 83 -7.76 -3.73 -20.45
N LYS A 84 -6.86 -2.93 -21.00
CA LYS A 84 -5.54 -3.36 -21.48
C LYS A 84 -4.40 -2.51 -20.94
N LYS A 85 -4.66 -1.23 -20.68
CA LYS A 85 -3.65 -0.26 -20.27
C LYS A 85 -3.95 0.26 -18.87
N ILE A 86 -3.08 -0.08 -17.93
CA ILE A 86 -3.20 0.36 -16.54
C ILE A 86 -2.11 1.36 -16.22
N GLY A 87 -2.50 2.56 -15.83
CA GLY A 87 -1.60 3.59 -15.35
C GLY A 87 -1.19 3.32 -13.90
N VAL A 88 0.09 3.42 -13.61
CA VAL A 88 0.64 3.33 -12.24
C VAL A 88 1.47 4.57 -11.95
N ILE A 89 1.09 5.29 -10.89
CA ILE A 89 1.86 6.44 -10.39
C ILE A 89 2.67 5.96 -9.20
N TYR A 90 3.95 6.26 -9.15
CA TYR A 90 4.81 5.83 -8.06
C TYR A 90 5.95 6.80 -7.77
N ASN A 91 6.38 6.83 -6.51
CA ASN A 91 7.54 7.59 -6.08
C ASN A 91 8.79 6.70 -6.16
N SER A 92 9.72 7.04 -7.06
CA SER A 92 10.96 6.26 -7.25
C SER A 92 11.93 6.32 -6.08
N THR A 93 11.72 7.20 -5.10
CA THR A 93 12.56 7.31 -3.91
C THR A 93 12.07 6.43 -2.75
N GLU A 94 10.89 5.82 -2.88
CA GLU A 94 10.29 4.94 -1.86
C GLU A 94 10.53 3.46 -2.21
N ALA A 95 11.21 2.72 -1.33
CA ALA A 95 11.52 1.30 -1.55
C ALA A 95 10.26 0.43 -1.69
N ASN A 96 9.20 0.72 -0.91
CA ASN A 96 7.90 0.05 -1.02
C ASN A 96 7.28 0.24 -2.41
N SER A 97 7.34 1.45 -2.96
CA SER A 97 6.75 1.78 -4.26
C SER A 97 7.45 1.03 -5.40
N MET A 98 8.78 1.00 -5.37
CA MET A 98 9.58 0.27 -6.35
C MET A 98 9.32 -1.24 -6.33
N GLU A 99 9.23 -1.83 -5.13
CA GLU A 99 8.96 -3.28 -4.99
C GLU A 99 7.54 -3.62 -5.47
N ILE A 100 6.53 -2.81 -5.14
CA ILE A 100 5.17 -3.04 -5.62
C ILE A 100 5.10 -2.91 -7.13
N LEU A 101 5.73 -1.88 -7.71
CA LEU A 101 5.77 -1.72 -9.18
C LEU A 101 6.35 -2.96 -9.86
N ARG A 102 7.46 -3.50 -9.33
CA ARG A 102 8.06 -4.72 -9.84
C ARG A 102 7.07 -5.89 -9.81
N ARG A 103 6.31 -6.05 -8.71
CA ARG A 103 5.28 -7.09 -8.56
C ARG A 103 4.10 -6.87 -9.51
N VAL A 104 3.65 -5.62 -9.67
CA VAL A 104 2.57 -5.26 -10.60
C VAL A 104 2.97 -5.62 -12.03
N LYS A 105 4.15 -5.25 -12.48
CA LYS A 105 4.65 -5.59 -13.82
C LYS A 105 4.73 -7.10 -14.05
N LYS A 106 5.22 -7.85 -13.04
CA LYS A 106 5.28 -9.31 -13.12
C LYS A 106 3.89 -9.94 -13.24
N ALA A 107 2.94 -9.49 -12.42
CA ALA A 107 1.59 -10.04 -12.39
C ALA A 107 0.75 -9.61 -13.61
N ALA A 108 0.99 -8.44 -14.19
CA ALA A 108 0.24 -7.88 -15.32
C ALA A 108 0.25 -8.80 -16.55
N GLY A 109 1.35 -9.53 -16.77
CA GLY A 109 1.45 -10.49 -17.87
C GLY A 109 0.42 -11.61 -17.81
N ASN A 110 -0.01 -12.03 -16.62
CA ASN A 110 -1.03 -13.07 -16.44
C ASN A 110 -2.44 -12.60 -16.85
N PHE A 111 -2.63 -11.29 -17.02
CA PHE A 111 -3.92 -10.66 -17.36
C PHE A 111 -3.88 -9.94 -18.72
N ASN A 112 -2.80 -10.06 -19.49
CA ASN A 112 -2.58 -9.33 -20.73
C ASN A 112 -2.72 -7.81 -20.56
N LEU A 113 -2.24 -7.26 -19.44
CA LEU A 113 -2.26 -5.85 -19.12
C LEU A 113 -0.91 -5.20 -19.43
N GLU A 114 -0.95 -4.07 -20.10
CA GLU A 114 0.19 -3.15 -20.28
C GLU A 114 0.23 -2.16 -19.12
N ILE A 115 1.38 -2.08 -18.43
CA ILE A 115 1.58 -1.12 -17.34
C ILE A 115 2.26 0.13 -17.87
N LEU A 116 1.55 1.26 -17.79
CA LEU A 116 2.07 2.57 -18.16
C LEU A 116 2.43 3.35 -16.89
N GLU A 117 3.68 3.78 -16.82
CA GLU A 117 4.26 4.36 -15.62
C GLU A 117 4.28 5.88 -15.66
N ALA A 118 4.03 6.50 -14.50
CA ALA A 118 4.33 7.90 -14.23
C ALA A 118 5.12 8.00 -12.93
N VAL A 119 6.35 8.47 -13.05
CA VAL A 119 7.26 8.65 -11.92
C VAL A 119 7.02 9.99 -11.28
N ILE A 120 7.02 10.03 -9.96
CA ILE A 120 7.05 11.27 -9.19
C ILE A 120 8.22 11.28 -8.21
N LEU A 121 8.67 12.45 -7.82
CA LEU A 121 9.64 12.65 -6.74
C LEU A 121 8.99 13.31 -5.52
N SER A 122 7.85 13.96 -5.74
CA SER A 122 7.08 14.63 -4.69
C SER A 122 5.59 14.67 -5.03
N SER A 123 4.76 14.99 -4.04
CA SER A 123 3.31 15.20 -4.25
C SER A 123 2.98 16.34 -5.21
N ASN A 124 3.90 17.29 -5.43
CA ASN A 124 3.70 18.40 -6.38
C ASN A 124 3.64 17.93 -7.84
N ASP A 125 4.24 16.78 -8.16
CA ASP A 125 4.28 16.24 -9.52
C ASP A 125 2.98 15.52 -9.90
N MET A 126 2.07 15.34 -8.94
CA MET A 126 0.92 14.43 -9.06
C MET A 126 -0.05 14.79 -10.18
N ILE A 127 -0.34 16.08 -10.35
CA ILE A 127 -1.26 16.57 -11.39
C ILE A 127 -0.69 16.23 -12.78
N ILE A 128 0.58 16.55 -13.00
CA ILE A 128 1.27 16.32 -14.27
C ILE A 128 1.37 14.80 -14.55
N ALA A 129 1.73 14.01 -13.54
CA ALA A 129 1.82 12.56 -13.65
C ALA A 129 0.47 11.93 -14.05
N THR A 130 -0.62 12.35 -13.38
CA THR A 130 -1.98 11.87 -13.69
C THR A 130 -2.39 12.24 -15.11
N GLN A 131 -2.22 13.48 -15.52
CA GLN A 131 -2.54 13.94 -16.88
C GLN A 131 -1.71 13.23 -17.95
N SER A 132 -0.42 12.99 -17.68
CA SER A 132 0.45 12.25 -18.59
C SER A 132 -0.06 10.84 -18.87
N LEU A 133 -0.54 10.13 -17.83
CA LEU A 133 -1.14 8.81 -18.00
C LEU A 133 -2.45 8.87 -18.79
N ILE A 134 -3.33 9.81 -18.48
CA ILE A 134 -4.60 9.99 -19.21
C ILE A 134 -4.35 10.25 -20.70
N ASN A 135 -3.36 11.08 -21.04
CA ASN A 135 -2.99 11.36 -22.44
C ASN A 135 -2.50 10.11 -23.18
N LYS A 136 -2.00 9.09 -22.47
CA LYS A 136 -1.63 7.78 -23.02
C LYS A 136 -2.83 6.85 -23.22
N ARG A 137 -4.06 7.33 -22.96
CA ARG A 137 -5.32 6.59 -23.11
C ARG A 137 -5.33 5.30 -22.30
N ILE A 138 -5.06 5.41 -20.99
CA ILE A 138 -5.18 4.33 -20.04
C ILE A 138 -6.66 3.98 -19.78
N ASP A 139 -6.92 2.72 -19.44
CA ASP A 139 -8.27 2.24 -19.11
C ASP A 139 -8.60 2.39 -17.62
N ALA A 140 -7.58 2.38 -16.76
CA ALA A 140 -7.70 2.60 -15.32
C ALA A 140 -6.38 3.10 -14.71
N ILE A 141 -6.46 3.69 -13.53
CA ILE A 141 -5.28 3.95 -12.67
C ILE A 141 -5.30 2.94 -11.52
N PHE A 142 -4.17 2.29 -11.27
CA PHE A 142 -3.93 1.49 -10.08
C PHE A 142 -2.96 2.21 -9.15
N ILE A 143 -3.39 2.45 -7.91
CA ILE A 143 -2.62 3.11 -6.86
C ILE A 143 -2.27 2.08 -5.79
N SER A 144 -0.99 1.94 -5.52
CA SER A 144 -0.47 1.07 -4.48
C SER A 144 -0.26 1.80 -3.16
N ASN A 145 0.39 1.13 -2.19
CA ASN A 145 0.77 1.70 -0.89
C ASN A 145 1.98 2.66 -1.00
N ASP A 146 1.82 3.72 -1.78
CA ASP A 146 2.80 4.80 -1.98
C ASP A 146 2.36 6.01 -1.16
N ASN A 147 3.20 6.46 -0.21
CA ASN A 147 2.80 7.52 0.72
C ASN A 147 2.57 8.86 0.02
N ALA A 148 3.42 9.21 -0.95
CA ALA A 148 3.29 10.47 -1.69
C ALA A 148 2.03 10.46 -2.57
N VAL A 149 1.75 9.33 -3.23
CA VAL A 149 0.56 9.15 -4.09
C VAL A 149 -0.72 9.17 -3.25
N LEU A 150 -0.76 8.41 -2.16
CA LEU A 150 -1.93 8.35 -1.26
C LEU A 150 -2.27 9.71 -0.65
N SER A 151 -1.26 10.51 -0.30
CA SER A 151 -1.49 11.87 0.22
C SER A 151 -2.20 12.80 -0.78
N SER A 152 -2.18 12.47 -2.07
CA SER A 152 -2.77 13.26 -3.16
C SER A 152 -3.96 12.58 -3.84
N ILE A 153 -4.49 11.50 -3.24
CA ILE A 153 -5.50 10.64 -3.84
C ILE A 153 -6.72 11.38 -4.37
N GLN A 154 -7.22 12.38 -3.62
CA GLN A 154 -8.38 13.18 -4.03
C GLN A 154 -8.13 13.99 -5.30
N GLY A 155 -6.91 14.51 -5.47
CA GLY A 155 -6.52 15.21 -6.69
C GLY A 155 -6.48 14.28 -7.91
N ILE A 156 -5.92 13.07 -7.72
CA ILE A 156 -5.86 12.04 -8.76
C ILE A 156 -7.27 11.61 -9.19
N THR A 157 -8.12 11.24 -8.23
CA THR A 157 -9.48 10.76 -8.52
C THR A 157 -10.34 11.83 -9.18
N LYS A 158 -10.21 13.10 -8.77
CA LYS A 158 -10.91 14.23 -9.40
C LYS A 158 -10.50 14.42 -10.87
N ILE A 159 -9.20 14.37 -11.16
CA ILE A 159 -8.70 14.49 -12.54
C ILE A 159 -9.15 13.27 -13.35
N ALA A 160 -8.91 12.05 -12.86
CA ALA A 160 -9.25 10.83 -13.55
C ALA A 160 -10.76 10.73 -13.88
N SER A 161 -11.62 11.10 -12.93
CA SER A 161 -13.07 11.12 -13.12
C SER A 161 -13.52 12.09 -14.21
N SER A 162 -12.88 13.26 -14.36
CA SER A 162 -13.22 14.22 -15.43
C SER A 162 -12.92 13.69 -16.84
N PHE A 163 -12.08 12.64 -16.92
CA PHE A 163 -11.78 11.92 -18.17
C PHE A 163 -12.39 10.51 -18.21
N MET A 164 -13.33 10.20 -17.32
CA MET A 164 -14.01 8.91 -17.23
C MET A 164 -13.05 7.73 -16.98
N VAL A 165 -11.90 7.97 -16.34
CA VAL A 165 -10.91 6.95 -15.99
C VAL A 165 -11.12 6.52 -14.53
N PRO A 166 -11.46 5.23 -14.26
CA PRO A 166 -11.61 4.72 -12.91
C PRO A 166 -10.26 4.57 -12.19
N VAL A 167 -10.31 4.76 -10.87
CA VAL A 167 -9.16 4.57 -9.98
C VAL A 167 -9.39 3.39 -9.05
N PHE A 168 -8.44 2.47 -9.00
CA PHE A 168 -8.37 1.34 -8.08
C PHE A 168 -7.23 1.56 -7.09
N CYS A 169 -7.40 1.12 -5.85
CA CYS A 169 -6.40 1.35 -4.81
C CYS A 169 -6.16 0.13 -3.92
N SER A 170 -4.92 -0.02 -3.44
CA SER A 170 -4.56 -1.04 -2.44
C SER A 170 -4.93 -0.63 -1.01
N ASP A 171 -5.26 0.63 -0.76
CA ASP A 171 -5.65 1.15 0.54
C ASP A 171 -7.17 1.31 0.62
N VAL A 172 -7.81 0.49 1.45
CA VAL A 172 -9.28 0.45 1.59
C VAL A 172 -9.87 1.69 2.23
N ASP A 173 -9.08 2.49 2.95
CA ASP A 173 -9.54 3.73 3.58
C ASP A 173 -9.73 4.86 2.56
N THR A 174 -9.17 4.70 1.35
CA THR A 174 -9.30 5.68 0.25
C THR A 174 -10.64 5.63 -0.47
N ILE A 175 -11.49 4.65 -0.19
CA ILE A 175 -12.76 4.44 -0.94
C ILE A 175 -13.68 5.67 -0.96
N LYS A 176 -13.66 6.48 0.10
CA LYS A 176 -14.43 7.73 0.20
C LYS A 176 -13.81 8.90 -0.58
N ASN A 177 -12.60 8.73 -1.09
CA ASN A 177 -11.85 9.76 -1.80
C ASN A 177 -12.02 9.67 -3.34
N GLY A 178 -13.10 9.05 -3.83
CA GLY A 178 -13.39 8.95 -5.26
C GLY A 178 -12.74 7.75 -5.96
N VAL A 179 -12.22 6.78 -5.21
CA VAL A 179 -11.74 5.49 -5.71
C VAL A 179 -12.95 4.61 -6.05
N LEU A 180 -12.91 3.92 -7.20
CA LEU A 180 -13.98 3.01 -7.64
C LEU A 180 -14.04 1.75 -6.80
N ALA A 181 -12.90 1.10 -6.62
CA ALA A 181 -12.76 -0.08 -5.79
C ALA A 181 -11.41 -0.08 -5.08
N ALA A 182 -11.40 -0.46 -3.82
CA ALA A 182 -10.21 -0.60 -3.01
C ALA A 182 -10.12 -2.03 -2.47
N PHE A 183 -8.97 -2.70 -2.69
CA PHE A 183 -8.73 -4.06 -2.24
C PHE A 183 -7.40 -4.13 -1.51
N GLY A 184 -7.45 -4.29 -0.19
CA GLY A 184 -6.26 -4.24 0.62
C GLY A 184 -6.49 -4.63 2.08
N PRO A 185 -5.44 -4.58 2.91
CA PRO A 185 -5.55 -4.91 4.31
C PRO A 185 -6.32 -3.84 5.09
N ASP A 186 -7.04 -4.32 6.10
CA ASP A 186 -7.63 -3.47 7.14
C ASP A 186 -6.53 -2.90 8.03
N GLN A 187 -6.25 -1.59 7.91
CA GLN A 187 -5.18 -0.92 8.63
C GLN A 187 -5.38 -0.90 10.15
N TYR A 188 -6.64 -0.83 10.61
CA TYR A 188 -6.96 -0.94 12.02
C TYR A 188 -6.57 -2.32 12.59
N LYS A 189 -6.86 -3.38 11.85
CA LYS A 189 -6.49 -4.76 12.22
C LYS A 189 -4.98 -4.94 12.26
N ILE A 190 -4.24 -4.38 11.30
CA ILE A 190 -2.76 -4.35 11.35
C ILE A 190 -2.29 -3.65 12.63
N GLY A 191 -2.90 -2.53 13.00
CA GLY A 191 -2.60 -1.83 14.25
C GLY A 191 -2.83 -2.71 15.49
N VAL A 192 -3.94 -3.45 15.54
CA VAL A 192 -4.25 -4.40 16.62
C VAL A 192 -3.22 -5.54 16.67
N GLN A 193 -2.86 -6.13 15.52
CA GLN A 193 -1.81 -7.15 15.44
C GLN A 193 -0.46 -6.61 15.96
N THR A 194 -0.09 -5.41 15.52
CA THR A 194 1.13 -4.71 15.98
C THR A 194 1.11 -4.54 17.50
N GLY A 195 -0.03 -4.15 18.08
CA GLY A 195 -0.22 -4.01 19.53
C GLY A 195 0.05 -5.32 20.30
N LYS A 196 -0.38 -6.46 19.76
CA LYS A 196 -0.09 -7.79 20.34
C LYS A 196 1.41 -8.12 20.34
N ILE A 197 2.14 -7.72 19.30
CA ILE A 197 3.60 -7.89 19.25
C ILE A 197 4.27 -6.99 20.29
N ILE A 198 3.87 -5.72 20.36
CA ILE A 198 4.36 -4.77 21.35
C ILE A 198 4.19 -5.32 22.78
N GLU A 199 3.01 -5.84 23.10
CA GLU A 199 2.73 -6.43 24.41
C GLU A 199 3.70 -7.58 24.72
N LYS A 200 3.90 -8.52 23.79
CA LYS A 200 4.83 -9.66 23.97
C LYS A 200 6.24 -9.20 24.30
N VAL A 201 6.73 -8.15 23.61
CA VAL A 201 8.08 -7.62 23.78
C VAL A 201 8.20 -6.82 25.10
N LEU A 202 7.23 -5.94 25.41
CA LEU A 202 7.26 -5.12 26.62
C LEU A 202 7.16 -5.96 27.91
N LEU A 203 6.40 -7.07 27.87
CA LEU A 203 6.26 -7.99 29.00
C LEU A 203 7.43 -8.98 29.11
N GLY A 204 8.44 -8.89 28.25
CA GLY A 204 9.60 -9.80 28.24
C GLY A 204 9.25 -11.24 27.87
N LYS A 205 8.07 -11.50 27.29
CA LYS A 205 7.64 -12.84 26.87
C LYS A 205 8.40 -13.34 25.66
N LYS A 206 8.81 -12.43 24.78
CA LYS A 206 9.60 -12.68 23.56
C LYS A 206 10.46 -11.49 23.22
N THR A 207 11.57 -11.72 22.56
CA THR A 207 12.40 -10.69 21.90
C THR A 207 11.97 -10.50 20.44
N THR A 208 12.40 -9.42 19.81
CA THR A 208 12.16 -9.20 18.36
C THR A 208 12.77 -10.29 17.49
N TYR A 209 13.86 -10.90 17.94
CA TYR A 209 14.54 -12.01 17.24
C TYR A 209 13.72 -13.29 17.15
N GLU A 210 12.77 -13.48 18.09
CA GLU A 210 11.95 -14.70 18.21
C GLU A 210 10.56 -14.53 17.56
N ILE A 211 10.24 -13.35 17.08
CA ILE A 211 8.92 -13.07 16.49
C ILE A 211 9.10 -12.92 14.98
N PRO A 212 8.56 -13.85 14.18
CA PRO A 212 8.56 -13.71 12.72
C PRO A 212 7.72 -12.51 12.28
N VAL A 213 7.92 -12.05 11.05
CA VAL A 213 7.05 -11.04 10.46
C VAL A 213 5.64 -11.60 10.31
N GLU A 214 4.66 -10.85 10.81
CA GLU A 214 3.25 -11.18 10.62
C GLU A 214 2.72 -10.48 9.35
N PHE A 215 1.69 -11.07 8.74
CA PHE A 215 0.97 -10.52 7.59
C PHE A 215 -0.46 -10.18 7.99
N PRO A 216 -1.19 -9.37 7.19
CA PRO A 216 -2.55 -8.99 7.51
C PRO A 216 -3.46 -10.21 7.66
N GLU A 217 -4.15 -10.30 8.79
CA GLU A 217 -5.15 -11.36 9.03
C GLU A 217 -6.42 -11.15 8.20
N LYS A 218 -6.71 -9.90 7.80
CA LYS A 218 -7.92 -9.54 7.07
C LYS A 218 -7.60 -8.67 5.87
N ILE A 219 -8.06 -9.12 4.71
CA ILE A 219 -8.09 -8.36 3.46
C ILE A 219 -9.55 -7.98 3.19
N GLU A 220 -9.79 -6.75 2.78
CA GLU A 220 -11.11 -6.21 2.49
C GLU A 220 -11.22 -5.77 1.03
N LEU A 221 -12.43 -5.90 0.49
CA LEU A 221 -12.85 -5.29 -0.76
C LEU A 221 -13.91 -4.24 -0.43
N LYS A 222 -13.66 -2.99 -0.83
CA LYS A 222 -14.64 -1.91 -0.74
C LYS A 222 -14.95 -1.36 -2.12
N ILE A 223 -16.22 -1.05 -2.38
CA ILE A 223 -16.70 -0.59 -3.69
C ILE A 223 -17.50 0.70 -3.50
N ASN A 224 -17.28 1.65 -4.41
CA ASN A 224 -18.01 2.91 -4.45
C ASN A 224 -18.97 2.93 -5.64
N MET A 225 -20.26 2.67 -5.38
CA MET A 225 -21.29 2.62 -6.41
C MET A 225 -21.65 3.99 -6.97
N LYS A 226 -21.47 5.05 -6.19
CA LYS A 226 -21.60 6.42 -6.70
C LYS A 226 -20.60 6.68 -7.82
N VAL A 227 -19.31 6.36 -7.58
CA VAL A 227 -18.26 6.48 -8.60
C VAL A 227 -18.56 5.56 -9.79
N ALA A 228 -18.99 4.32 -9.55
CA ALA A 228 -19.38 3.40 -10.62
C ALA A 228 -20.48 4.00 -11.52
N LYS A 229 -21.51 4.59 -10.91
CA LYS A 229 -22.61 5.26 -11.62
C LYS A 229 -22.13 6.47 -12.43
N ASP A 230 -21.31 7.34 -11.82
CA ASP A 230 -20.77 8.54 -12.45
C ASP A 230 -19.91 8.17 -13.68
N LEU A 231 -19.12 7.10 -13.59
CA LEU A 231 -18.28 6.57 -14.65
C LEU A 231 -19.00 5.62 -15.60
N LYS A 232 -20.31 5.36 -15.41
CA LYS A 232 -21.14 4.43 -16.20
C LYS A 232 -20.57 3.00 -16.23
N ILE A 233 -19.93 2.58 -15.16
CA ILE A 233 -19.35 1.25 -14.98
C ILE A 233 -20.37 0.35 -14.26
N LYS A 234 -20.67 -0.81 -14.84
CA LYS A 234 -21.53 -1.81 -14.24
C LYS A 234 -20.69 -2.80 -13.43
N ILE A 235 -20.95 -2.88 -12.14
CA ILE A 235 -20.30 -3.86 -11.24
C ILE A 235 -21.17 -5.12 -11.19
N ASP A 236 -20.56 -6.28 -11.37
CA ASP A 236 -21.25 -7.57 -11.28
C ASP A 236 -21.72 -7.85 -9.84
N LYS A 237 -22.89 -8.51 -9.71
CA LYS A 237 -23.46 -8.87 -8.41
C LYS A 237 -22.55 -9.78 -7.59
N ASN A 238 -21.77 -10.66 -8.23
CA ASN A 238 -20.84 -11.54 -7.54
C ASN A 238 -19.71 -10.73 -6.89
N ILE A 239 -19.23 -9.66 -7.53
CA ILE A 239 -18.21 -8.77 -6.95
C ILE A 239 -18.80 -8.00 -5.77
N LEU A 240 -20.05 -7.50 -5.90
CA LEU A 240 -20.72 -6.80 -4.81
C LEU A 240 -20.97 -7.71 -3.60
N SER A 241 -21.27 -9.00 -3.82
CA SER A 241 -21.56 -9.95 -2.75
C SER A 241 -20.35 -10.30 -1.86
N ILE A 242 -19.14 -10.16 -2.38
CA ILE A 242 -17.89 -10.40 -1.63
C ILE A 242 -17.27 -9.12 -1.06
N ALA A 243 -17.83 -7.95 -1.36
CA ALA A 243 -17.38 -6.69 -0.81
C ALA A 243 -17.70 -6.60 0.69
N SER A 244 -16.74 -6.16 1.47
CA SER A 244 -16.91 -5.89 2.92
C SER A 244 -17.68 -4.58 3.16
N GLU A 245 -17.62 -3.65 2.21
CA GLU A 245 -18.34 -2.36 2.25
C GLU A 245 -18.70 -1.92 0.83
N VAL A 246 -19.93 -1.48 0.65
CA VAL A 246 -20.42 -0.87 -0.60
C VAL A 246 -20.96 0.51 -0.25
N ILE A 247 -20.37 1.57 -0.84
CA ILE A 247 -20.80 2.96 -0.67
C ILE A 247 -21.74 3.34 -1.81
N GLU A 248 -22.93 3.89 -1.47
CA GLU A 248 -23.96 4.34 -2.41
C GLU A 248 -23.90 5.85 -2.66
#